data_8cea1e6aaaffd03cb43a4fd09a4dd2fc
#
_entry.id   8cea1e6aaaffd03cb43a4fd09a4dd2fc
#
_cell.length_a   1.000
_cell.length_b   1.000
_cell.length_c   1.000
_cell.angle_alpha   90.00
_cell.angle_beta   90.00
_cell.angle_gamma   90.00
#
_symmetry.space_group_name_H-M   'P 1'
#
loop_
_entity.id
_entity.type
_entity.pdbx_description
1 polymer ?
#
loop_
_entity_poly.entity_id
_entity_poly.type
_entity_poly.pdbx_seq_one_letter_code
_entity_poly.pdbx_strand_id
1 'polypeptide(L)'
;MTVCKKFRDGAELHMVVAMSDDQLFQNWYSVIEDDAGIQHPSSTAGYFDCLDQAVAMMKKHRPNAKEVFTMTKQIKKDEGIRLADGRMATLSAAQLPDGKFEVMLFTNGPEMEEVDSIQCEYEETALAHFERLKKYYHTPELKGRYKKLAEDLKEAKAYGMDHAGDDDGGTCNFDSATLYLPRWNKEKVEIAAKTTGVGCSVWTSFTKCCFIFSIPGVGQGFRRTKAAEAMHDFLEERGYDAGMYYQMD
;
A
#
# COMPACT_ATOMS: atom_id res chain seq x y z
N MET A 1 1.27 5.12 -21.93
CA MET A 1 1.81 6.44 -22.31
C MET A 1 2.64 6.94 -21.14
N THR A 2 3.93 7.22 -21.31
CA THR A 2 4.85 7.59 -20.22
C THR A 2 5.35 9.01 -20.42
N VAL A 3 5.12 9.89 -19.44
CA VAL A 3 5.64 11.27 -19.49
C VAL A 3 7.15 11.23 -19.25
N CYS A 4 7.93 11.64 -20.24
CA CYS A 4 9.38 11.62 -20.18
C CYS A 4 9.98 12.90 -19.60
N LYS A 5 9.44 14.06 -20.01
CA LYS A 5 9.85 15.37 -19.50
C LYS A 5 8.67 16.32 -19.41
N LYS A 6 8.72 17.22 -18.44
CA LYS A 6 7.78 18.33 -18.30
C LYS A 6 8.55 19.66 -18.29
N PHE A 7 8.02 20.64 -18.96
CA PHE A 7 8.57 21.99 -19.03
C PHE A 7 7.44 22.99 -18.73
N ARG A 8 7.73 24.05 -18.03
CA ARG A 8 6.75 25.09 -17.71
C ARG A 8 7.17 26.43 -18.31
N ASP A 9 6.21 27.07 -18.98
CA ASP A 9 6.33 28.43 -19.50
C ASP A 9 5.09 29.23 -19.07
N GLY A 10 5.22 29.98 -17.99
CA GLY A 10 4.08 30.63 -17.34
C GLY A 10 3.06 29.61 -16.81
N ALA A 11 1.81 29.71 -17.22
CA ALA A 11 0.73 28.80 -16.87
C ALA A 11 0.70 27.53 -17.75
N GLU A 12 1.42 27.53 -18.89
CA GLU A 12 1.45 26.39 -19.80
C GLU A 12 2.43 25.30 -19.31
N LEU A 13 1.96 24.05 -19.29
CA LEU A 13 2.77 22.86 -19.03
C LEU A 13 2.95 22.09 -20.35
N HIS A 14 4.19 21.88 -20.76
CA HIS A 14 4.54 21.13 -21.96
C HIS A 14 5.10 19.77 -21.56
N MET A 15 4.55 18.69 -22.13
CA MET A 15 4.93 17.33 -21.82
C MET A 15 5.49 16.61 -23.03
N VAL A 16 6.65 16.00 -22.88
CA VAL A 16 7.20 15.04 -23.84
C VAL A 16 6.89 13.64 -23.34
N VAL A 17 6.26 12.83 -24.18
CA VAL A 17 5.66 11.57 -23.79
C VAL A 17 6.08 10.45 -24.73
N ALA A 18 6.44 9.29 -24.15
CA ALA A 18 6.60 8.05 -24.89
C ALA A 18 5.25 7.37 -25.10
N MET A 19 4.97 7.00 -26.34
CA MET A 19 3.67 6.39 -26.73
C MET A 19 3.61 4.89 -26.48
N SER A 20 4.75 4.20 -26.40
CA SER A 20 4.85 2.78 -26.10
C SER A 20 6.05 2.46 -25.24
N ASP A 21 6.05 1.31 -24.59
CA ASP A 21 7.19 0.81 -23.81
C ASP A 21 8.42 0.52 -24.69
N ASP A 22 8.21 0.30 -25.99
CA ASP A 22 9.28 0.06 -26.95
C ASP A 22 10.03 1.34 -27.38
N GLN A 23 9.62 2.50 -26.88
CA GLN A 23 10.23 3.82 -27.08
C GLN A 23 10.43 4.24 -28.55
N LEU A 24 9.78 3.60 -29.50
CA LEU A 24 9.97 3.86 -30.92
C LEU A 24 9.38 5.21 -31.36
N PHE A 25 8.39 5.74 -30.62
CA PHE A 25 7.77 7.01 -30.95
C PHE A 25 7.50 7.82 -29.70
N GLN A 26 8.06 9.03 -29.68
CA GLN A 26 7.76 10.01 -28.65
C GLN A 26 6.96 11.15 -29.25
N ASN A 27 6.00 11.63 -28.53
CA ASN A 27 5.15 12.74 -28.92
C ASN A 27 5.30 13.89 -27.92
N TRP A 28 5.23 15.09 -28.40
CA TRP A 28 5.17 16.28 -27.58
C TRP A 28 3.79 16.91 -27.66
N TYR A 29 3.20 17.24 -26.50
CA TYR A 29 2.01 18.07 -26.44
C TYR A 29 2.09 19.12 -25.34
N SER A 30 1.40 20.21 -25.60
CA SER A 30 1.18 21.25 -24.60
C SER A 30 -0.18 21.04 -23.96
N VAL A 31 -0.23 21.27 -22.67
CA VAL A 31 -1.46 21.36 -21.88
C VAL A 31 -1.47 22.68 -21.15
N ILE A 32 -2.63 23.26 -20.98
CA ILE A 32 -2.87 24.38 -20.09
C ILE A 32 -3.47 23.80 -18.83
N GLU A 33 -2.83 24.08 -17.72
CA GLU A 33 -3.33 23.74 -16.39
C GLU A 33 -4.09 24.97 -15.86
N ASP A 34 -5.39 24.80 -15.57
CA ASP A 34 -6.20 25.87 -14.99
C ASP A 34 -5.97 25.99 -13.46
N ASP A 35 -6.60 26.98 -12.84
CA ASP A 35 -6.47 27.25 -11.40
C ASP A 35 -6.97 26.11 -10.51
N ALA A 36 -7.73 25.17 -11.06
CA ALA A 36 -8.19 23.95 -10.39
C ALA A 36 -7.26 22.75 -10.62
N GLY A 37 -6.15 22.93 -11.38
CA GLY A 37 -5.21 21.85 -11.74
C GLY A 37 -5.70 20.94 -12.87
N ILE A 38 -6.79 21.31 -13.57
CA ILE A 38 -7.33 20.54 -14.67
C ILE A 38 -6.51 20.82 -15.93
N GLN A 39 -6.07 19.77 -16.62
CA GLN A 39 -5.23 19.86 -17.79
C GLN A 39 -6.06 19.84 -19.08
N HIS A 40 -5.92 20.89 -19.90
CA HIS A 40 -6.57 21.03 -21.18
C HIS A 40 -5.54 20.89 -22.32
N PRO A 41 -5.66 19.92 -23.23
CA PRO A 41 -4.77 19.83 -24.39
C PRO A 41 -4.86 21.08 -25.24
N SER A 42 -3.73 21.77 -25.44
CA SER A 42 -3.68 23.01 -26.23
C SER A 42 -3.10 22.81 -27.63
N SER A 43 -2.14 21.89 -27.79
CA SER A 43 -1.54 21.57 -29.08
C SER A 43 -0.80 20.25 -29.03
N THR A 44 -0.63 19.62 -30.20
CA THR A 44 0.22 18.45 -30.39
C THR A 44 1.24 18.76 -31.47
N ALA A 45 2.50 18.40 -31.23
CA ALA A 45 3.53 18.39 -32.25
C ALA A 45 3.93 16.95 -32.55
N GLY A 46 4.23 16.66 -33.81
CA GLY A 46 4.46 15.36 -34.41
C GLY A 46 5.24 14.30 -33.61
N TYR A 47 5.55 13.22 -34.28
CA TYR A 47 6.30 12.09 -33.70
C TYR A 47 7.80 12.30 -33.95
N PHE A 48 8.61 11.88 -32.99
CA PHE A 48 10.07 11.98 -33.01
C PHE A 48 10.69 10.63 -32.70
N ASP A 49 11.85 10.35 -33.29
CA ASP A 49 12.53 9.06 -33.14
C ASP A 49 13.23 8.94 -31.77
N CYS A 50 13.50 10.07 -31.10
CA CYS A 50 14.11 10.07 -29.78
C CYS A 50 13.70 11.28 -28.94
N LEU A 51 13.91 11.14 -27.61
CA LEU A 51 13.59 12.17 -26.63
C LEU A 51 14.26 13.51 -26.91
N ASP A 52 15.52 13.49 -27.33
CA ASP A 52 16.29 14.73 -27.56
C ASP A 52 15.74 15.54 -28.73
N GLN A 53 15.29 14.89 -29.80
CA GLN A 53 14.63 15.56 -30.92
C GLN A 53 13.28 16.19 -30.50
N ALA A 54 12.49 15.47 -29.71
CA ALA A 54 11.22 15.97 -29.19
C ALA A 54 11.45 17.19 -28.26
N VAL A 55 12.44 17.12 -27.38
CA VAL A 55 12.85 18.23 -26.50
C VAL A 55 13.39 19.42 -27.31
N ALA A 56 14.24 19.18 -28.30
CA ALA A 56 14.78 20.24 -29.15
C ALA A 56 13.69 20.96 -29.92
N MET A 57 12.69 20.22 -30.45
CA MET A 57 11.58 20.82 -31.15
C MET A 57 10.66 21.61 -30.19
N MET A 58 10.39 21.11 -29.01
CA MET A 58 9.63 21.81 -27.96
C MET A 58 10.34 23.13 -27.60
N LYS A 59 11.63 23.10 -27.33
CA LYS A 59 12.44 24.31 -27.00
C LYS A 59 12.50 25.32 -28.14
N LYS A 60 12.47 24.86 -29.40
CA LYS A 60 12.41 25.77 -30.58
C LYS A 60 11.09 26.56 -30.57
N HIS A 61 9.99 25.98 -30.17
CA HIS A 61 8.68 26.64 -30.11
C HIS A 61 8.44 27.37 -28.78
N ARG A 62 9.10 26.93 -27.70
CA ARG A 62 8.96 27.46 -26.34
C ARG A 62 10.35 27.70 -25.71
N PRO A 63 11.10 28.70 -26.18
CA PRO A 63 12.50 28.94 -25.77
C PRO A 63 12.63 29.27 -24.27
N ASN A 64 11.58 29.83 -23.66
CA ASN A 64 11.59 30.23 -22.26
C ASN A 64 11.10 29.11 -21.31
N ALA A 65 10.63 28.00 -21.85
CA ALA A 65 10.14 26.89 -21.04
C ALA A 65 11.26 26.28 -20.21
N LYS A 66 11.08 26.31 -18.88
CA LYS A 66 12.01 25.71 -17.91
C LYS A 66 11.64 24.26 -17.66
N GLU A 67 12.63 23.39 -17.67
CA GLU A 67 12.44 21.99 -17.31
C GLU A 67 12.04 21.90 -15.83
N VAL A 68 10.87 21.30 -15.58
CA VAL A 68 10.34 21.09 -14.22
C VAL A 68 10.29 19.62 -13.85
N PHE A 69 10.47 18.74 -14.83
CA PHE A 69 10.51 17.31 -14.62
C PHE A 69 11.34 16.63 -15.73
N THR A 70 12.23 15.75 -15.33
CA THR A 70 12.89 14.78 -16.22
C THR A 70 12.45 13.39 -15.82
N MET A 71 12.19 12.53 -16.81
CA MET A 71 11.86 11.14 -16.53
C MET A 71 12.97 10.51 -15.68
N THR A 72 12.57 9.94 -14.59
CA THR A 72 13.44 9.14 -13.75
C THR A 72 13.86 7.88 -14.50
N LYS A 73 15.14 7.52 -14.44
CA LYS A 73 15.58 6.22 -14.96
C LYS A 73 15.01 5.11 -14.05
N GLN A 74 14.02 4.42 -14.53
CA GLN A 74 13.47 3.27 -13.81
C GLN A 74 14.54 2.18 -13.66
N ILE A 75 14.78 1.75 -12.41
CA ILE A 75 15.75 0.71 -12.06
C ILE A 75 15.03 -0.60 -11.84
N LYS A 76 13.93 -0.56 -11.11
CA LYS A 76 13.14 -1.74 -10.73
C LYS A 76 11.67 -1.39 -10.60
N LYS A 77 10.80 -2.34 -10.99
CA LYS A 77 9.34 -2.18 -10.88
C LYS A 77 8.69 -3.52 -10.53
N ASP A 78 7.67 -3.46 -9.69
CA ASP A 78 6.79 -4.60 -9.39
C ASP A 78 5.33 -4.10 -9.33
N GLU A 79 4.52 -4.52 -10.29
CA GLU A 79 3.10 -4.14 -10.40
C GLU A 79 2.16 -5.08 -9.65
N GLY A 80 2.71 -6.16 -9.10
CA GLY A 80 1.96 -7.24 -8.46
C GLY A 80 1.78 -7.09 -6.95
N ILE A 81 1.99 -5.92 -6.37
CA ILE A 81 1.87 -5.72 -4.93
C ILE A 81 0.39 -5.68 -4.54
N ARG A 82 -0.05 -6.66 -3.77
CA ARG A 82 -1.38 -6.66 -3.18
C ARG A 82 -1.32 -6.07 -1.78
N LEU A 83 -2.00 -4.97 -1.56
CA LEU A 83 -2.11 -4.34 -0.24
C LEU A 83 -3.03 -5.12 0.70
N ALA A 84 -2.95 -4.82 2.00
CA ALA A 84 -3.76 -5.49 3.03
C ALA A 84 -5.27 -5.25 2.84
N ASP A 85 -5.68 -4.11 2.28
CA ASP A 85 -7.06 -3.79 1.94
C ASP A 85 -7.55 -4.43 0.62
N GLY A 86 -6.69 -5.19 -0.05
CA GLY A 86 -6.97 -5.90 -1.30
C GLY A 86 -6.70 -5.09 -2.57
N ARG A 87 -6.40 -3.78 -2.47
CA ARG A 87 -6.03 -2.98 -3.64
C ARG A 87 -4.71 -3.47 -4.23
N MET A 88 -4.58 -3.33 -5.54
CA MET A 88 -3.31 -3.57 -6.23
C MET A 88 -2.50 -2.29 -6.27
N ALA A 89 -1.19 -2.44 -6.10
CA ALA A 89 -0.25 -1.34 -6.09
C ALA A 89 0.98 -1.67 -6.93
N THR A 90 1.68 -0.63 -7.35
CA THR A 90 2.95 -0.72 -8.05
C THR A 90 4.05 -0.17 -7.14
N LEU A 91 5.11 -0.94 -6.98
CA LEU A 91 6.34 -0.52 -6.33
C LEU A 91 7.38 -0.21 -7.41
N SER A 92 7.95 0.98 -7.37
CA SER A 92 8.94 1.44 -8.34
C SER A 92 10.17 1.97 -7.64
N ALA A 93 11.35 1.62 -8.13
CA ALA A 93 12.60 2.26 -7.77
C ALA A 93 13.18 2.95 -9.02
N ALA A 94 13.56 4.21 -8.89
CA ALA A 94 14.02 5.01 -10.01
C ALA A 94 15.12 5.98 -9.58
N GLN A 95 16.00 6.32 -10.53
CA GLN A 95 16.99 7.38 -10.34
C GLN A 95 16.36 8.73 -10.73
N LEU A 96 16.41 9.69 -9.83
CA LEU A 96 15.96 11.05 -10.04
C LEU A 96 16.96 11.86 -10.89
N PRO A 97 16.53 12.98 -11.47
CA PRO A 97 17.40 13.82 -12.29
C PRO A 97 18.59 14.43 -11.53
N ASP A 98 18.47 14.59 -10.22
CA ASP A 98 19.54 15.10 -9.34
C ASP A 98 20.57 14.02 -8.95
N GLY A 99 20.41 12.81 -9.50
CA GLY A 99 21.29 11.67 -9.25
C GLY A 99 20.90 10.82 -8.04
N LYS A 100 19.96 11.28 -7.22
CA LYS A 100 19.41 10.50 -6.11
C LYS A 100 18.50 9.38 -6.61
N PHE A 101 18.06 8.56 -5.70
CA PHE A 101 17.17 7.43 -5.97
C PHE A 101 15.89 7.57 -5.16
N GLU A 102 14.78 7.19 -5.75
CA GLU A 102 13.48 7.17 -5.09
C GLU A 102 12.85 5.79 -5.22
N VAL A 103 12.29 5.30 -4.11
CA VAL A 103 11.45 4.11 -4.10
C VAL A 103 10.06 4.54 -3.69
N MET A 104 9.08 4.27 -4.54
CA MET A 104 7.71 4.70 -4.37
C MET A 104 6.75 3.53 -4.53
N LEU A 105 5.80 3.43 -3.61
CA LEU A 105 4.66 2.52 -3.69
C LEU A 105 3.40 3.33 -3.91
N PHE A 106 2.67 3.05 -4.97
CA PHE A 106 1.43 3.74 -5.32
C PHE A 106 0.34 2.77 -5.77
N THR A 107 -0.92 3.12 -5.49
CA THR A 107 -2.07 2.29 -5.89
C THR A 107 -2.28 2.32 -7.39
N ASN A 108 -2.75 1.18 -7.94
CA ASN A 108 -3.14 1.10 -9.35
C ASN A 108 -4.60 1.55 -9.48
N GLY A 109 -4.86 2.55 -10.33
CA GLY A 109 -6.22 3.06 -10.56
C GLY A 109 -6.22 4.45 -11.19
N PRO A 110 -7.41 5.00 -11.47
CA PRO A 110 -7.52 6.34 -12.04
C PRO A 110 -7.03 7.44 -11.08
N GLU A 111 -7.19 7.22 -9.77
CA GLU A 111 -6.63 8.05 -8.71
C GLU A 111 -5.47 7.28 -8.09
N MET A 112 -4.26 7.52 -8.60
CA MET A 112 -3.05 6.95 -8.02
C MET A 112 -2.76 7.64 -6.68
N GLU A 113 -2.87 6.90 -5.59
CA GLU A 113 -2.47 7.37 -4.27
C GLU A 113 -1.07 6.87 -3.93
N GLU A 114 -0.22 7.76 -3.47
CA GLU A 114 1.04 7.38 -2.85
C GLU A 114 0.75 6.68 -1.52
N VAL A 115 1.28 5.48 -1.36
CA VAL A 115 1.13 4.68 -0.14
C VAL A 115 2.36 4.84 0.74
N ASP A 116 3.54 4.87 0.12
CA ASP A 116 4.82 5.02 0.80
C ASP A 116 5.89 5.46 -0.19
N SER A 117 6.83 6.29 0.26
CA SER A 117 7.98 6.67 -0.55
C SER A 117 9.21 6.91 0.32
N ILE A 118 10.38 6.71 -0.27
CA ILE A 118 11.67 6.99 0.37
C ILE A 118 12.69 7.42 -0.67
N GLN A 119 13.47 8.44 -0.35
CA GLN A 119 14.60 8.88 -1.16
C GLN A 119 15.92 8.39 -0.56
N CYS A 120 16.85 8.00 -1.41
CA CYS A 120 18.16 7.46 -1.07
C CYS A 120 19.25 8.11 -1.91
N GLU A 121 20.46 8.18 -1.36
CA GLU A 121 21.62 8.70 -2.10
C GLU A 121 22.29 7.65 -3.00
N TYR A 122 22.10 6.35 -2.69
CA TYR A 122 22.77 5.25 -3.38
C TYR A 122 21.77 4.24 -3.92
N GLU A 123 22.07 3.68 -5.11
CA GLU A 123 21.24 2.68 -5.77
C GLU A 123 21.04 1.41 -4.91
N GLU A 124 22.11 0.93 -4.28
CA GLU A 124 22.05 -0.25 -3.42
C GLU A 124 21.08 -0.07 -2.25
N THR A 125 21.09 1.13 -1.65
CA THR A 125 20.16 1.48 -0.57
C THR A 125 18.72 1.52 -1.08
N ALA A 126 18.47 2.07 -2.25
CA ALA A 126 17.15 2.10 -2.87
C ALA A 126 16.65 0.69 -3.18
N LEU A 127 17.50 -0.19 -3.73
CA LEU A 127 17.14 -1.57 -3.99
C LEU A 127 16.85 -2.36 -2.69
N ALA A 128 17.62 -2.12 -1.63
CA ALA A 128 17.34 -2.72 -0.31
C ALA A 128 15.99 -2.24 0.25
N HIS A 129 15.67 -0.96 0.12
CA HIS A 129 14.35 -0.42 0.51
C HIS A 129 13.22 -0.98 -0.36
N PHE A 130 13.45 -1.15 -1.67
CA PHE A 130 12.49 -1.78 -2.56
C PHE A 130 12.10 -3.19 -2.06
N GLU A 131 13.09 -4.03 -1.76
CA GLU A 131 12.81 -5.38 -1.26
C GLU A 131 12.12 -5.36 0.11
N ARG A 132 12.52 -4.41 0.98
CA ARG A 132 11.88 -4.23 2.28
C ARG A 132 10.41 -3.82 2.14
N LEU A 133 10.09 -2.83 1.32
CA LEU A 133 8.73 -2.38 1.08
C LEU A 133 7.90 -3.47 0.41
N LYS A 134 8.47 -4.16 -0.58
CA LYS A 134 7.83 -5.33 -1.20
C LYS A 134 7.43 -6.38 -0.16
N LYS A 135 8.35 -6.77 0.71
CA LYS A 135 8.09 -7.75 1.78
C LYS A 135 7.05 -7.25 2.78
N TYR A 136 7.07 -5.96 3.10
CA TYR A 136 6.18 -5.35 4.09
C TYR A 136 4.74 -5.20 3.59
N TYR A 137 4.57 -4.71 2.35
CA TYR A 137 3.25 -4.37 1.80
C TYR A 137 2.61 -5.52 1.03
N HIS A 138 3.40 -6.37 0.36
CA HIS A 138 2.80 -7.47 -0.40
C HIS A 138 2.12 -8.48 0.51
N THR A 139 0.81 -8.61 0.33
CA THR A 139 -0.03 -9.57 1.04
C THR A 139 -0.36 -10.72 0.09
N PRO A 140 0.17 -11.92 0.31
CA PRO A 140 -0.13 -13.07 -0.53
C PRO A 140 -1.62 -13.41 -0.54
N GLU A 141 -2.12 -13.89 -1.68
CA GLU A 141 -3.50 -14.36 -1.75
C GLU A 141 -3.71 -15.55 -0.82
N LEU A 142 -4.62 -15.41 0.11
CA LEU A 142 -5.01 -16.49 1.01
C LEU A 142 -5.99 -17.45 0.32
N LYS A 143 -5.78 -18.77 0.51
CA LYS A 143 -6.62 -19.82 -0.06
C LYS A 143 -7.07 -20.81 1.01
N GLY A 144 -8.19 -21.50 0.75
CA GLY A 144 -8.71 -22.55 1.61
C GLY A 144 -8.97 -22.05 3.04
N ARG A 145 -8.49 -22.80 4.04
CA ARG A 145 -8.73 -22.50 5.46
C ARG A 145 -8.22 -21.13 5.92
N TYR A 146 -7.17 -20.60 5.30
CA TYR A 146 -6.64 -19.27 5.66
C TYR A 146 -7.49 -18.14 5.12
N LYS A 147 -8.11 -18.31 3.93
CA LYS A 147 -9.11 -17.38 3.42
C LYS A 147 -10.34 -17.37 4.32
N LYS A 148 -10.84 -18.56 4.68
CA LYS A 148 -11.95 -18.69 5.63
C LYS A 148 -11.64 -18.03 6.97
N LEU A 149 -10.44 -18.27 7.53
CA LEU A 149 -10.01 -17.61 8.76
C LEU A 149 -10.02 -16.08 8.64
N ALA A 150 -9.56 -15.52 7.53
CA ALA A 150 -9.60 -14.07 7.32
C ALA A 150 -11.04 -13.55 7.27
N GLU A 151 -11.95 -14.25 6.58
CA GLU A 151 -13.37 -13.89 6.53
C GLU A 151 -13.99 -13.96 7.94
N ASP A 152 -13.76 -15.04 8.66
CA ASP A 152 -14.30 -15.23 10.03
C ASP A 152 -13.71 -14.19 11.01
N LEU A 153 -12.41 -13.86 10.93
CA LEU A 153 -11.79 -12.82 11.76
C LEU A 153 -12.34 -11.41 11.46
N LYS A 154 -12.65 -11.13 10.20
CA LYS A 154 -13.27 -9.87 9.81
C LYS A 154 -14.66 -9.71 10.43
N GLU A 155 -15.47 -10.76 10.35
CA GLU A 155 -16.82 -10.78 10.94
C GLU A 155 -16.75 -10.77 12.46
N ALA A 156 -15.85 -11.56 13.07
CA ALA A 156 -15.64 -11.61 14.51
C ALA A 156 -15.20 -10.24 15.07
N LYS A 157 -14.34 -9.52 14.35
CA LYS A 157 -13.96 -8.15 14.71
C LYS A 157 -15.16 -7.21 14.70
N ALA A 158 -15.99 -7.26 13.66
CA ALA A 158 -17.18 -6.43 13.55
C ALA A 158 -18.16 -6.75 14.69
N TYR A 159 -18.39 -8.03 14.95
CA TYR A 159 -19.24 -8.51 16.04
C TYR A 159 -18.71 -8.07 17.41
N GLY A 160 -17.40 -8.21 17.67
CA GLY A 160 -16.75 -7.73 18.89
C GLY A 160 -16.88 -6.24 19.09
N MET A 161 -16.69 -5.43 18.05
CA MET A 161 -16.87 -3.97 18.11
C MET A 161 -18.31 -3.58 18.44
N ASP A 162 -19.29 -4.27 17.87
CA ASP A 162 -20.73 -4.02 18.10
C ASP A 162 -21.16 -4.34 19.54
N HIS A 163 -20.52 -5.34 20.15
CA HIS A 163 -20.83 -5.81 21.50
C HIS A 163 -19.91 -5.22 22.59
N ALA A 164 -18.97 -4.38 22.22
CA ALA A 164 -18.03 -3.74 23.16
C ALA A 164 -18.73 -2.86 24.23
N GLY A 165 -19.90 -2.29 23.88
CA GLY A 165 -20.59 -1.31 24.73
C GLY A 165 -19.83 0.02 24.82
N ASP A 166 -20.32 0.89 25.68
CA ASP A 166 -19.79 2.26 25.85
C ASP A 166 -19.01 2.45 27.17
N ASP A 167 -18.89 1.41 27.98
CA ASP A 167 -18.23 1.47 29.28
C ASP A 167 -16.73 1.22 29.17
N ASP A 168 -15.95 2.28 29.14
CA ASP A 168 -14.48 2.28 29.18
C ASP A 168 -13.91 2.19 30.62
N GLY A 169 -14.74 1.93 31.63
CA GLY A 169 -14.31 1.75 33.01
C GLY A 169 -13.45 0.52 33.23
N GLY A 170 -12.93 0.39 34.42
CA GLY A 170 -12.04 -0.72 34.80
C GLY A 170 -10.57 -0.36 34.65
N THR A 171 -9.70 -1.36 34.85
CA THR A 171 -8.25 -1.23 34.70
C THR A 171 -7.83 -1.42 33.26
N CYS A 172 -6.70 -0.81 32.87
CA CYS A 172 -6.05 -1.13 31.58
C CYS A 172 -5.81 -2.63 31.48
N ASN A 173 -6.14 -3.20 30.33
CA ASN A 173 -5.99 -4.62 30.07
C ASN A 173 -5.62 -4.91 28.61
N PHE A 174 -5.13 -6.11 28.36
CA PHE A 174 -4.77 -6.62 27.04
C PHE A 174 -5.64 -7.83 26.65
N ASP A 175 -6.86 -7.90 27.19
CA ASP A 175 -7.78 -8.99 26.94
C ASP A 175 -8.02 -9.19 25.44
N SER A 176 -7.97 -10.45 25.02
CA SER A 176 -7.96 -10.82 23.62
C SER A 176 -8.52 -12.23 23.43
N ALA A 177 -9.18 -12.47 22.30
CA ALA A 177 -9.56 -13.82 21.92
C ALA A 177 -8.34 -14.63 21.48
N THR A 178 -8.35 -15.93 21.72
CA THR A 178 -7.29 -16.83 21.26
C THR A 178 -7.84 -17.97 20.44
N LEU A 179 -7.03 -18.47 19.50
CA LEU A 179 -7.33 -19.69 18.75
C LEU A 179 -6.18 -20.69 18.88
N TYR A 180 -6.51 -21.93 19.20
CA TYR A 180 -5.60 -23.04 19.07
C TYR A 180 -5.71 -23.65 17.67
N LEU A 181 -4.70 -23.38 16.84
CA LEU A 181 -4.66 -23.78 15.44
C LEU A 181 -3.48 -24.75 15.17
N PRO A 182 -3.62 -26.02 15.59
CA PRO A 182 -2.54 -26.99 15.43
C PRO A 182 -2.24 -27.25 13.95
N ARG A 183 -0.95 -27.29 13.60
CA ARG A 183 -0.46 -27.51 12.22
C ARG A 183 -0.85 -26.41 11.21
N TRP A 184 -1.22 -25.21 11.69
CA TRP A 184 -1.38 -24.06 10.81
C TRP A 184 -0.03 -23.37 10.62
N ASN A 185 0.19 -22.84 9.41
CA ASN A 185 1.37 -22.05 9.13
C ASN A 185 1.22 -20.68 9.79
N LYS A 186 2.15 -20.34 10.68
CA LYS A 186 2.14 -19.11 11.48
C LYS A 186 2.03 -17.86 10.59
N GLU A 187 2.89 -17.73 9.58
CA GLU A 187 2.93 -16.58 8.69
C GLU A 187 1.58 -16.36 7.98
N LYS A 188 0.94 -17.44 7.52
CA LYS A 188 -0.37 -17.33 6.85
C LYS A 188 -1.50 -16.95 7.81
N VAL A 189 -1.43 -17.33 9.09
CA VAL A 189 -2.38 -16.87 10.11
C VAL A 189 -2.17 -15.39 10.41
N GLU A 190 -0.93 -14.95 10.56
CA GLU A 190 -0.59 -13.54 10.75
C GLU A 190 -1.04 -12.68 9.55
N ILE A 191 -0.88 -13.18 8.32
CA ILE A 191 -1.39 -12.52 7.11
C ILE A 191 -2.92 -12.45 7.15
N ALA A 192 -3.62 -13.53 7.52
CA ALA A 192 -5.08 -13.53 7.64
C ALA A 192 -5.57 -12.46 8.61
N ALA A 193 -4.95 -12.35 9.78
CA ALA A 193 -5.26 -11.31 10.75
C ALA A 193 -4.94 -9.89 10.21
N LYS A 194 -3.76 -9.72 9.63
CA LYS A 194 -3.34 -8.43 9.06
C LYS A 194 -4.31 -7.90 8.01
N THR A 195 -4.80 -8.77 7.12
CA THR A 195 -5.74 -8.37 6.04
C THR A 195 -7.10 -7.90 6.55
N THR A 196 -7.45 -8.24 7.79
CA THR A 196 -8.71 -7.84 8.43
C THR A 196 -8.53 -6.68 9.42
N GLY A 197 -7.29 -6.24 9.60
CA GLY A 197 -6.95 -5.25 10.60
C GLY A 197 -7.18 -5.73 12.04
N VAL A 198 -7.02 -7.04 12.27
CA VAL A 198 -6.98 -7.67 13.59
C VAL A 198 -5.52 -7.81 14.00
N GLY A 199 -5.18 -7.43 15.23
CA GLY A 199 -3.86 -7.68 15.79
C GLY A 199 -3.66 -9.19 15.98
N CYS A 200 -2.46 -9.70 15.68
CA CYS A 200 -2.13 -11.11 15.88
C CYS A 200 -0.75 -11.24 16.52
N SER A 201 -0.70 -11.98 17.62
CA SER A 201 0.55 -12.43 18.23
C SER A 201 0.51 -13.93 18.51
N VAL A 202 1.68 -14.53 18.68
CA VAL A 202 1.77 -15.97 18.93
C VAL A 202 2.34 -16.18 20.32
N TRP A 203 1.60 -16.93 21.13
CA TRP A 203 2.08 -17.39 22.42
C TRP A 203 2.38 -18.88 22.34
N THR A 204 3.63 -19.22 22.53
CA THR A 204 4.11 -20.60 22.59
C THR A 204 4.42 -20.95 24.03
N SER A 205 3.65 -21.87 24.59
CA SER A 205 4.01 -22.57 25.81
C SER A 205 4.54 -23.97 25.49
N PHE A 206 5.10 -24.67 26.49
CA PHE A 206 5.65 -26.02 26.30
C PHE A 206 4.65 -27.03 25.70
N THR A 207 3.37 -26.76 25.74
CA THR A 207 2.31 -27.73 25.35
C THR A 207 1.40 -27.24 24.24
N LYS A 208 1.24 -25.90 24.04
CA LYS A 208 0.29 -25.35 23.07
C LYS A 208 0.87 -24.13 22.36
N CYS A 209 0.57 -24.04 21.07
CA CYS A 209 0.78 -22.82 20.28
C CYS A 209 -0.60 -22.17 20.06
N CYS A 210 -0.83 -21.04 20.72
CA CYS A 210 -2.05 -20.26 20.58
C CYS A 210 -1.75 -18.96 19.82
N PHE A 211 -2.67 -18.59 18.96
CA PHE A 211 -2.68 -17.28 18.32
C PHE A 211 -3.61 -16.36 19.11
N ILE A 212 -3.10 -15.20 19.50
CA ILE A 212 -3.83 -14.19 20.27
C ILE A 212 -4.28 -13.12 19.28
N PHE A 213 -5.59 -12.83 19.25
CA PHE A 213 -6.18 -11.86 18.33
C PHE A 213 -6.77 -10.70 19.12
N SER A 214 -6.33 -9.49 18.80
CA SER A 214 -6.80 -8.26 19.44
C SER A 214 -7.54 -7.38 18.43
N ILE A 215 -8.52 -6.63 18.92
CA ILE A 215 -9.29 -5.67 18.12
C ILE A 215 -8.68 -4.28 18.34
N PRO A 216 -7.96 -3.69 17.35
CA PRO A 216 -7.42 -2.36 17.50
C PRO A 216 -8.53 -1.30 17.63
N GLY A 217 -8.30 -0.31 18.48
CA GLY A 217 -9.21 0.83 18.63
C GLY A 217 -10.49 0.56 19.42
N VAL A 218 -10.63 -0.61 20.02
CA VAL A 218 -11.83 -0.95 20.83
C VAL A 218 -11.87 -0.24 22.19
N GLY A 219 -10.81 0.44 22.61
CA GLY A 219 -10.72 1.05 23.94
C GLY A 219 -9.98 0.17 24.95
N GLN A 220 -10.27 0.39 26.23
CA GLN A 220 -9.61 -0.25 27.38
C GLN A 220 -10.65 -0.80 28.37
N GLY A 221 -10.18 -1.49 29.40
CA GLY A 221 -11.01 -1.95 30.51
C GLY A 221 -12.17 -2.83 30.08
N PHE A 222 -13.35 -2.60 30.64
CA PHE A 222 -14.53 -3.45 30.40
C PHE A 222 -14.94 -3.50 28.92
N ARG A 223 -14.78 -2.40 28.19
CA ARG A 223 -15.09 -2.36 26.76
C ARG A 223 -14.24 -3.33 25.97
N ARG A 224 -12.93 -3.37 26.25
CA ARG A 224 -12.01 -4.33 25.62
C ARG A 224 -12.36 -5.77 25.96
N THR A 225 -12.64 -6.03 27.24
CA THR A 225 -13.02 -7.38 27.71
C THR A 225 -14.26 -7.87 26.97
N LYS A 226 -15.35 -7.08 26.95
CA LYS A 226 -16.59 -7.44 26.26
C LYS A 226 -16.38 -7.68 24.77
N ALA A 227 -15.59 -6.85 24.12
CA ALA A 227 -15.30 -7.04 22.69
C ALA A 227 -14.51 -8.32 22.43
N ALA A 228 -13.53 -8.64 23.30
CA ALA A 228 -12.76 -9.87 23.20
C ALA A 228 -13.61 -11.12 23.48
N GLU A 229 -14.49 -11.07 24.48
CA GLU A 229 -15.43 -12.14 24.78
C GLU A 229 -16.42 -12.37 23.63
N ALA A 230 -17.00 -11.31 23.08
CA ALA A 230 -17.88 -11.42 21.91
C ALA A 230 -17.14 -11.99 20.68
N MET A 231 -15.90 -11.56 20.44
CA MET A 231 -15.07 -12.12 19.39
C MET A 231 -14.78 -13.61 19.62
N HIS A 232 -14.51 -14.01 20.86
CA HIS A 232 -14.32 -15.40 21.26
C HIS A 232 -15.56 -16.22 20.94
N ASP A 233 -16.74 -15.81 21.45
CA ASP A 233 -18.01 -16.55 21.28
C ASP A 233 -18.35 -16.71 19.78
N PHE A 234 -18.18 -15.67 18.99
CA PHE A 234 -18.37 -15.74 17.55
C PHE A 234 -17.45 -16.78 16.87
N LEU A 235 -16.17 -16.83 17.27
CA LEU A 235 -15.22 -17.78 16.69
C LEU A 235 -15.48 -19.21 17.16
N GLU A 236 -15.91 -19.39 18.40
CA GLU A 236 -16.33 -20.70 18.91
C GLU A 236 -17.54 -21.22 18.16
N GLU A 237 -18.57 -20.40 17.92
CA GLU A 237 -19.75 -20.77 17.10
C GLU A 237 -19.37 -21.15 15.66
N ARG A 238 -18.28 -20.60 15.13
CA ARG A 238 -17.73 -20.97 13.80
C ARG A 238 -16.91 -22.26 13.82
N GLY A 239 -16.77 -22.90 14.98
CA GLY A 239 -16.13 -24.21 15.18
C GLY A 239 -14.62 -24.13 15.37
N TYR A 240 -14.08 -22.99 15.75
CA TYR A 240 -12.69 -22.89 16.17
C TYR A 240 -12.52 -23.34 17.62
N ASP A 241 -11.35 -23.91 17.94
CA ASP A 241 -10.92 -24.13 19.33
C ASP A 241 -10.46 -22.76 19.89
N ALA A 242 -11.45 -22.01 20.39
CA ALA A 242 -11.29 -20.66 20.88
C ALA A 242 -11.05 -20.62 22.40
N GLY A 243 -10.46 -19.57 22.88
CA GLY A 243 -10.24 -19.31 24.30
C GLY A 243 -10.02 -17.82 24.53
N MET A 244 -9.82 -17.47 25.80
CA MET A 244 -9.58 -16.10 26.21
C MET A 244 -8.18 -15.95 26.79
N TYR A 245 -7.52 -14.85 26.45
CA TYR A 245 -6.32 -14.38 27.08
C TYR A 245 -6.64 -13.12 27.88
N TYR A 246 -6.55 -13.22 29.19
CA TYR A 246 -6.76 -12.12 30.13
C TYR A 246 -5.42 -11.64 30.66
N GLN A 247 -5.14 -10.36 30.50
CA GLN A 247 -3.94 -9.74 31.04
C GLN A 247 -4.25 -8.32 31.51
N MET A 248 -4.04 -8.07 32.79
CA MET A 248 -4.00 -6.71 33.36
C MET A 248 -2.63 -6.09 33.08
N ASP A 249 -2.62 -4.77 32.89
CA ASP A 249 -1.42 -3.97 32.77
C ASP A 249 -0.76 -3.70 34.11
#